data_e7ea7ad42b077485663a95a8107379cf
#
_entry.id   e7ea7ad42b077485663a95a8107379cf
#
_cell.length_a   1.000
_cell.length_b   1.000
_cell.length_c   1.000
_cell.angle_alpha   90.00
_cell.angle_beta   90.00
_cell.angle_gamma   90.00
#
_symmetry.space_group_name_H-M   'P 1'
#
loop_
_entity.id
_entity.type
_entity.pdbx_description
1 polymer ?
#
loop_
_entity_poly.entity_id
_entity_poly.type
_entity_poly.pdbx_seq_one_letter_code
_entity_poly.pdbx_strand_id
1 'polypeptide(L)'
;MSNEIVILLTACGVLIVLGVLEFILHRRRLSRIPIRIHVNGTRGKTSVTRLIAAGLREAGIRCVAKTTGTVPRFILPNGREVPVYRPGGANVIEQKQAVTMAAAQRAEALVVECMALQPQLQWLSEAKLVRATHGVITNARPDHLDVMGPTENDVARALAATVPTGGVFLTAEHTHRPFFQQVCADRGTTFRGAENISRPPSTEDIEAFSYLEHQDNIELALSGCEELGRDNETALRGMWRAKPDPGAMTEAEVEFFGRKIVFVNGFAANDPISTRYIWEQSLRRHREVKRRIAVFNCRSDRADRSEQLAHSYAGWTQADEVVLLGTGQYIFAREAVKSGLDPTRLVFVDRTHPADIFEILLGLAETSALVMGLGNIAGPGLALAEYFANRGIEHARN
;
A
#
# COMPACT_ATOMS: atom_id res chain seq x y z
N MET A 1 -54.06 -14.31 -12.51
CA MET A 1 -52.84 -13.96 -11.74
C MET A 1 -53.19 -12.80 -10.83
N SER A 2 -52.85 -12.85 -9.55
CA SER A 2 -53.10 -11.71 -8.67
C SER A 2 -52.25 -10.50 -9.13
N ASN A 3 -52.74 -9.29 -8.90
CA ASN A 3 -52.02 -8.05 -9.27
C ASN A 3 -50.60 -8.02 -8.64
N GLU A 4 -50.42 -8.61 -7.46
CA GLU A 4 -49.15 -8.72 -6.76
C GLU A 4 -48.13 -9.57 -7.53
N ILE A 5 -48.55 -10.70 -8.11
CA ILE A 5 -47.68 -11.57 -8.95
C ILE A 5 -47.23 -10.80 -10.21
N VAL A 6 -48.14 -10.04 -10.83
CA VAL A 6 -47.80 -9.24 -12.02
C VAL A 6 -46.77 -8.16 -11.67
N ILE A 7 -46.93 -7.46 -10.55
CA ILE A 7 -46.00 -6.44 -10.09
C ILE A 7 -44.62 -7.08 -9.82
N LEU A 8 -44.56 -8.23 -9.10
CA LEU A 8 -43.33 -8.92 -8.78
C LEU A 8 -42.57 -9.35 -10.05
N LEU A 9 -43.28 -9.99 -11.00
CA LEU A 9 -42.68 -10.43 -12.27
C LEU A 9 -42.16 -9.26 -13.09
N THR A 10 -42.91 -8.13 -13.12
CA THR A 10 -42.50 -6.92 -13.81
C THR A 10 -41.24 -6.33 -13.18
N ALA A 11 -41.21 -6.22 -11.85
CA ALA A 11 -40.04 -5.75 -11.12
C ALA A 11 -38.79 -6.64 -11.36
N CYS A 12 -38.98 -7.96 -11.32
CA CYS A 12 -37.88 -8.92 -11.64
C CYS A 12 -37.43 -8.75 -13.11
N GLY A 13 -38.33 -8.60 -14.04
CA GLY A 13 -38.00 -8.36 -15.45
C GLY A 13 -37.17 -7.09 -15.64
N VAL A 14 -37.57 -5.99 -15.01
CA VAL A 14 -36.86 -4.71 -15.05
C VAL A 14 -35.44 -4.87 -14.45
N LEU A 15 -35.31 -5.52 -13.30
CA LEU A 15 -34.00 -5.76 -12.67
C LEU A 15 -33.10 -6.60 -13.55
N ILE A 16 -33.60 -7.64 -14.20
CA ILE A 16 -32.82 -8.48 -15.13
C ILE A 16 -32.35 -7.62 -16.33
N VAL A 17 -33.22 -6.82 -16.93
CA VAL A 17 -32.85 -5.94 -18.06
C VAL A 17 -31.77 -4.95 -17.64
N LEU A 18 -31.93 -4.30 -16.49
CA LEU A 18 -30.93 -3.38 -15.95
C LEU A 18 -29.58 -4.07 -15.69
N GLY A 19 -29.59 -5.28 -15.12
CA GLY A 19 -28.38 -6.07 -14.89
C GLY A 19 -27.66 -6.46 -16.20
N VAL A 20 -28.43 -6.87 -17.23
CA VAL A 20 -27.89 -7.18 -18.55
C VAL A 20 -27.29 -5.93 -19.21
N LEU A 21 -27.99 -4.80 -19.17
CA LEU A 21 -27.48 -3.52 -19.68
C LEU A 21 -26.18 -3.10 -18.97
N GLU A 22 -26.16 -3.18 -17.67
CA GLU A 22 -24.96 -2.88 -16.87
C GLU A 22 -23.77 -3.79 -17.28
N PHE A 23 -24.02 -5.09 -17.41
CA PHE A 23 -23.02 -6.06 -17.86
C PHE A 23 -22.46 -5.71 -19.25
N ILE A 24 -23.35 -5.42 -20.22
CA ILE A 24 -22.96 -5.06 -21.58
C ILE A 24 -22.14 -3.76 -21.58
N LEU A 25 -22.59 -2.74 -20.84
CA LEU A 25 -21.87 -1.46 -20.73
C LEU A 25 -20.49 -1.64 -20.11
N HIS A 26 -20.38 -2.44 -19.03
CA HIS A 26 -19.11 -2.73 -18.40
C HIS A 26 -18.16 -3.44 -19.37
N ARG A 27 -18.64 -4.46 -20.08
CA ARG A 27 -17.84 -5.17 -21.11
C ARG A 27 -17.36 -4.24 -22.23
N ARG A 28 -18.21 -3.34 -22.71
CA ARG A 28 -17.85 -2.32 -23.71
C ARG A 28 -16.80 -1.33 -23.18
N ARG A 29 -16.86 -0.97 -21.88
CA ARG A 29 -15.83 -0.11 -21.27
C ARG A 29 -14.49 -0.82 -21.19
N LEU A 30 -14.47 -2.09 -20.74
CA LEU A 30 -13.26 -2.91 -20.68
C LEU A 30 -12.59 -3.05 -22.06
N SER A 31 -13.37 -3.27 -23.15
CA SER A 31 -12.81 -3.41 -24.48
C SER A 31 -12.16 -2.14 -25.04
N ARG A 32 -12.45 -0.97 -24.47
CA ARG A 32 -11.84 0.32 -24.81
C ARG A 32 -10.52 0.59 -24.10
N ILE A 33 -10.16 -0.23 -23.12
CA ILE A 33 -8.95 -0.07 -22.31
C ILE A 33 -8.02 -1.26 -22.65
N PRO A 34 -7.10 -1.11 -23.62
CA PRO A 34 -6.28 -2.23 -24.10
C PRO A 34 -5.34 -2.78 -23.02
N ILE A 35 -4.80 -1.93 -22.16
CA ILE A 35 -3.87 -2.32 -21.09
C ILE A 35 -4.59 -2.25 -19.75
N ARG A 36 -4.75 -3.38 -19.09
CA ARG A 36 -5.38 -3.48 -17.76
C ARG A 36 -4.47 -4.25 -16.84
N ILE A 37 -3.91 -3.54 -15.86
CA ILE A 37 -2.96 -4.09 -14.89
C ILE A 37 -3.67 -4.20 -13.54
N HIS A 38 -3.74 -5.40 -12.99
CA HIS A 38 -4.33 -5.68 -11.69
C HIS A 38 -3.24 -6.03 -10.70
N VAL A 39 -3.02 -5.14 -9.73
CA VAL A 39 -1.93 -5.25 -8.75
C VAL A 39 -2.48 -5.82 -7.45
N ASN A 40 -1.95 -6.94 -7.00
CA ASN A 40 -2.27 -7.59 -5.75
C ASN A 40 -0.99 -7.95 -4.96
N GLY A 41 -1.14 -8.58 -3.81
CA GLY A 41 -0.07 -8.97 -2.89
C GLY A 41 -0.36 -8.54 -1.46
N THR A 42 0.51 -8.87 -0.54
CA THR A 42 0.31 -8.49 0.86
C THR A 42 0.85 -7.10 1.17
N ARG A 43 2.04 -6.73 0.69
CA ARG A 43 2.68 -5.44 0.88
C ARG A 43 3.10 -4.79 -0.44
N GLY A 44 3.20 -3.47 -0.47
CA GLY A 44 3.68 -2.73 -1.65
C GLY A 44 2.67 -2.52 -2.78
N LYS A 45 1.43 -3.01 -2.68
CA LYS A 45 0.39 -2.86 -3.73
C LYS A 45 0.21 -1.42 -4.19
N THR A 46 0.01 -0.51 -3.25
CA THR A 46 -0.23 0.91 -3.52
C THR A 46 0.99 1.56 -4.18
N SER A 47 2.21 1.30 -3.65
CA SER A 47 3.47 1.78 -4.25
C SER A 47 3.61 1.30 -5.68
N VAL A 48 3.55 -0.02 -5.92
CA VAL A 48 3.69 -0.60 -7.26
C VAL A 48 2.63 -0.05 -8.22
N THR A 49 1.37 0.09 -7.79
CA THR A 49 0.29 0.70 -8.58
C THR A 49 0.64 2.13 -9.01
N ARG A 50 1.15 2.95 -8.07
CA ARG A 50 1.55 4.34 -8.33
C ARG A 50 2.76 4.42 -9.25
N LEU A 51 3.77 3.61 -9.00
CA LEU A 51 5.01 3.58 -9.78
C LEU A 51 4.76 3.15 -11.23
N ILE A 52 4.04 2.03 -11.46
CA ILE A 52 3.69 1.60 -12.83
C ILE A 52 2.91 2.71 -13.54
N ALA A 53 1.89 3.26 -12.90
CA ALA A 53 1.08 4.30 -13.52
C ALA A 53 1.88 5.57 -13.82
N ALA A 54 2.85 5.94 -12.99
CA ALA A 54 3.71 7.09 -13.20
C ALA A 54 4.71 6.85 -14.35
N GLY A 55 5.35 5.68 -14.39
CA GLY A 55 6.22 5.28 -15.49
C GLY A 55 5.51 5.28 -16.83
N LEU A 56 4.29 4.70 -16.89
CA LEU A 56 3.49 4.70 -18.11
C LEU A 56 3.09 6.10 -18.56
N ARG A 57 2.72 7.00 -17.63
CA ARG A 57 2.39 8.39 -17.96
C ARG A 57 3.60 9.15 -18.51
N GLU A 58 4.77 9.00 -17.89
CA GLU A 58 6.01 9.64 -18.39
C GLU A 58 6.36 9.12 -19.79
N ALA A 59 6.09 7.86 -20.07
CA ALA A 59 6.24 7.26 -21.41
C ALA A 59 5.10 7.64 -22.39
N GLY A 60 4.28 8.63 -22.07
CA GLY A 60 3.24 9.18 -22.94
C GLY A 60 1.93 8.40 -23.01
N ILE A 61 1.75 7.35 -22.19
CA ILE A 61 0.51 6.57 -22.16
C ILE A 61 -0.53 7.27 -21.27
N ARG A 62 -1.73 7.46 -21.79
CA ARG A 62 -2.87 7.93 -20.98
C ARG A 62 -3.29 6.85 -20.00
N CYS A 63 -2.76 6.95 -18.78
CA CYS A 63 -2.95 5.98 -17.72
C CYS A 63 -3.82 6.53 -16.60
N VAL A 64 -4.86 5.79 -16.24
CA VAL A 64 -5.61 5.98 -14.99
C VAL A 64 -5.18 4.92 -14.00
N ALA A 65 -4.96 5.31 -12.74
CA ALA A 65 -4.74 4.34 -11.67
C ALA A 65 -5.79 4.49 -10.56
N LYS A 66 -6.02 3.40 -9.84
CA LYS A 66 -6.85 3.38 -8.62
C LYS A 66 -6.11 2.67 -7.52
N THR A 67 -5.88 3.39 -6.41
CA THR A 67 -5.28 2.85 -5.18
C THR A 67 -6.35 2.55 -4.13
N THR A 68 -6.02 1.68 -3.18
CA THR A 68 -6.93 1.26 -2.11
C THR A 68 -6.38 1.49 -0.71
N GLY A 69 -5.11 1.87 -0.59
CA GLY A 69 -4.38 2.04 0.64
C GLY A 69 -5.06 2.93 1.69
N THR A 70 -4.31 3.57 2.54
CA THR A 70 -4.82 4.39 3.67
C THR A 70 -5.83 5.45 3.23
N VAL A 71 -5.56 6.10 2.10
CA VAL A 71 -6.47 7.07 1.48
C VAL A 71 -6.68 6.67 0.01
N PRO A 72 -7.80 6.01 -0.34
CA PRO A 72 -8.03 5.53 -1.68
C PRO A 72 -8.16 6.69 -2.68
N ARG A 73 -7.46 6.58 -3.81
CA ARG A 73 -7.39 7.62 -4.84
C ARG A 73 -7.59 7.06 -6.24
N PHE A 74 -8.25 7.85 -7.10
CA PHE A 74 -8.06 7.78 -8.53
C PHE A 74 -6.94 8.73 -8.93
N ILE A 75 -5.99 8.26 -9.73
CA ILE A 75 -4.91 9.05 -10.30
C ILE A 75 -5.21 9.19 -11.80
N LEU A 76 -5.47 10.42 -12.22
CA LEU A 76 -5.87 10.73 -13.58
C LEU A 76 -4.66 10.78 -14.54
N PRO A 77 -4.86 10.80 -15.88
CA PRO A 77 -3.76 10.83 -16.85
C PRO A 77 -2.81 12.03 -16.69
N ASN A 78 -3.27 13.14 -16.14
CA ASN A 78 -2.45 14.32 -15.84
C ASN A 78 -1.77 14.26 -14.45
N GLY A 79 -1.83 13.12 -13.74
CA GLY A 79 -1.28 12.95 -12.41
C GLY A 79 -2.11 13.54 -11.26
N ARG A 80 -3.23 14.21 -11.56
CA ARG A 80 -4.14 14.74 -10.52
C ARG A 80 -4.81 13.58 -9.79
N GLU A 81 -4.86 13.68 -8.46
CA GLU A 81 -5.51 12.69 -7.60
C GLU A 81 -6.93 13.14 -7.20
N VAL A 82 -7.87 12.21 -7.26
CA VAL A 82 -9.26 12.43 -6.86
C VAL A 82 -9.64 11.35 -5.84
N PRO A 83 -10.28 11.70 -4.71
CA PRO A 83 -10.68 10.71 -3.72
C PRO A 83 -11.69 9.72 -4.29
N VAL A 84 -11.59 8.45 -3.86
CA VAL A 84 -12.63 7.45 -4.15
C VAL A 84 -13.78 7.64 -3.17
N TYR A 85 -14.96 7.89 -3.71
CA TYR A 85 -16.15 8.06 -2.89
C TYR A 85 -16.67 6.69 -2.39
N ARG A 86 -16.75 6.52 -1.07
CA ARG A 86 -17.10 5.26 -0.35
C ARG A 86 -18.21 5.46 0.68
N PRO A 87 -19.44 5.72 0.28
CA PRO A 87 -20.52 5.98 1.25
C PRO A 87 -20.86 4.77 2.14
N GLY A 88 -20.63 3.55 1.66
CA GLY A 88 -20.87 2.28 2.37
C GLY A 88 -19.61 1.52 2.80
N GLY A 89 -18.46 2.19 2.87
CA GLY A 89 -17.18 1.53 3.13
C GLY A 89 -16.55 0.89 1.89
N ALA A 90 -15.45 0.16 2.10
CA ALA A 90 -14.69 -0.49 1.02
C ALA A 90 -15.49 -1.63 0.39
N ASN A 91 -15.63 -1.64 -0.93
CA ASN A 91 -16.38 -2.66 -1.67
C ASN A 91 -15.70 -3.00 -3.01
N VAL A 92 -15.67 -4.28 -3.35
CA VAL A 92 -15.07 -4.78 -4.62
C VAL A 92 -15.69 -4.15 -5.87
N ILE A 93 -16.94 -3.66 -5.80
CA ILE A 93 -17.63 -2.95 -6.89
C ILE A 93 -16.88 -1.67 -7.30
N GLU A 94 -16.03 -1.10 -6.45
CA GLU A 94 -15.17 0.04 -6.81
C GLU A 94 -14.31 -0.24 -8.06
N GLN A 95 -14.00 -1.49 -8.36
CA GLN A 95 -13.28 -1.85 -9.58
C GLN A 95 -14.06 -1.50 -10.83
N LYS A 96 -15.42 -1.56 -10.79
CA LYS A 96 -16.29 -1.07 -11.89
C LYS A 96 -16.20 0.46 -12.04
N GLN A 97 -16.08 1.18 -10.91
CA GLN A 97 -15.86 2.63 -10.93
C GLN A 97 -14.52 2.98 -11.57
N ALA A 98 -13.45 2.20 -11.26
CA ALA A 98 -12.14 2.39 -11.89
C ALA A 98 -12.20 2.20 -13.41
N VAL A 99 -12.85 1.15 -13.89
CA VAL A 99 -13.07 0.91 -15.32
C VAL A 99 -13.90 2.03 -15.95
N THR A 100 -14.93 2.51 -15.26
CA THR A 100 -15.76 3.62 -15.73
C THR A 100 -14.95 4.91 -15.83
N MET A 101 -14.15 5.23 -14.82
CA MET A 101 -13.27 6.39 -14.81
C MET A 101 -12.25 6.31 -15.96
N ALA A 102 -11.58 5.18 -16.13
CA ALA A 102 -10.61 4.98 -17.19
C ALA A 102 -11.25 5.15 -18.59
N ALA A 103 -12.42 4.57 -18.79
CA ALA A 103 -13.16 4.73 -20.06
C ALA A 103 -13.58 6.19 -20.32
N ALA A 104 -14.04 6.91 -19.29
CA ALA A 104 -14.41 8.32 -19.38
C ALA A 104 -13.19 9.22 -19.71
N GLN A 105 -12.03 8.89 -19.17
CA GLN A 105 -10.76 9.57 -19.45
C GLN A 105 -10.11 9.12 -20.77
N ARG A 106 -10.75 8.22 -21.54
CA ARG A 106 -10.19 7.60 -22.76
C ARG A 106 -8.79 7.04 -22.50
N ALA A 107 -8.60 6.38 -21.34
CA ALA A 107 -7.33 5.84 -20.95
C ALA A 107 -6.93 4.65 -21.83
N GLU A 108 -5.67 4.57 -22.20
CA GLU A 108 -5.05 3.45 -22.89
C GLU A 108 -4.63 2.36 -21.88
N ALA A 109 -4.31 2.79 -20.65
CA ALA A 109 -3.97 1.90 -19.55
C ALA A 109 -4.80 2.19 -18.30
N LEU A 110 -5.17 1.13 -17.59
CA LEU A 110 -5.73 1.15 -16.25
C LEU A 110 -4.86 0.30 -15.33
N VAL A 111 -4.31 0.90 -14.29
CA VAL A 111 -3.61 0.20 -13.21
C VAL A 111 -4.49 0.23 -11.98
N VAL A 112 -4.93 -0.93 -11.52
CA VAL A 112 -5.88 -1.02 -10.42
C VAL A 112 -5.35 -1.92 -9.30
N GLU A 113 -5.35 -1.40 -8.08
CA GLU A 113 -4.99 -2.16 -6.88
C GLU A 113 -6.15 -3.05 -6.44
N CYS A 114 -5.87 -4.32 -6.16
CA CYS A 114 -6.84 -5.24 -5.58
C CYS A 114 -7.14 -4.86 -4.14
N MET A 115 -8.41 -4.73 -3.81
CA MET A 115 -8.88 -4.40 -2.47
C MET A 115 -9.50 -5.59 -1.73
N ALA A 116 -9.73 -6.69 -2.44
CA ALA A 116 -10.37 -7.87 -1.88
C ALA A 116 -9.38 -8.68 -1.05
N LEU A 117 -9.81 -9.16 0.12
CA LEU A 117 -9.06 -10.10 0.95
C LEU A 117 -9.55 -11.53 0.74
N GLN A 118 -10.87 -11.73 0.71
CA GLN A 118 -11.46 -13.05 0.52
C GLN A 118 -11.13 -13.61 -0.87
N PRO A 119 -10.67 -14.87 -0.99
CA PRO A 119 -10.27 -15.47 -2.27
C PRO A 119 -11.34 -15.38 -3.36
N GLN A 120 -12.62 -15.59 -2.99
CA GLN A 120 -13.74 -15.48 -3.92
C GLN A 120 -13.92 -14.08 -4.48
N LEU A 121 -13.72 -13.04 -3.64
CA LEU A 121 -13.82 -11.65 -4.06
C LEU A 121 -12.60 -11.22 -4.88
N GLN A 122 -11.41 -11.78 -4.61
CA GLN A 122 -10.23 -11.60 -5.43
C GLN A 122 -10.45 -12.16 -6.84
N TRP A 123 -10.96 -13.40 -6.92
CA TRP A 123 -11.33 -14.02 -8.19
C TRP A 123 -12.41 -13.22 -8.93
N LEU A 124 -13.47 -12.77 -8.23
CA LEU A 124 -14.54 -11.94 -8.80
C LEU A 124 -13.97 -10.64 -9.38
N SER A 125 -13.09 -9.98 -8.61
CA SER A 125 -12.41 -8.75 -9.03
C SER A 125 -11.66 -8.97 -10.35
N GLU A 126 -10.87 -10.02 -10.44
CA GLU A 126 -10.10 -10.33 -11.64
C GLU A 126 -11.00 -10.82 -12.78
N ALA A 127 -11.71 -11.93 -12.58
CA ALA A 127 -12.38 -12.65 -13.66
C ALA A 127 -13.59 -11.90 -14.24
N LYS A 128 -14.23 -11.03 -13.46
CA LYS A 128 -15.48 -10.35 -13.87
C LYS A 128 -15.34 -8.84 -13.99
N LEU A 129 -14.58 -8.19 -13.09
CA LEU A 129 -14.57 -6.73 -13.00
C LEU A 129 -13.39 -6.08 -13.73
N VAL A 130 -12.17 -6.61 -13.59
CA VAL A 130 -10.96 -6.02 -14.20
C VAL A 130 -10.59 -6.73 -15.49
N ARG A 131 -10.57 -8.05 -15.49
CA ARG A 131 -10.15 -8.89 -16.62
C ARG A 131 -8.80 -8.42 -17.14
N ALA A 132 -7.82 -8.47 -16.26
CA ALA A 132 -6.50 -7.93 -16.51
C ALA A 132 -5.83 -8.57 -17.75
N THR A 133 -5.08 -7.77 -18.47
CA THR A 133 -4.12 -8.22 -19.47
C THR A 133 -2.81 -8.56 -18.80
N HIS A 134 -2.52 -7.89 -17.67
CA HIS A 134 -1.33 -8.09 -16.86
C HIS A 134 -1.72 -8.18 -15.39
N GLY A 135 -1.43 -9.32 -14.77
CA GLY A 135 -1.55 -9.51 -13.33
C GLY A 135 -0.22 -9.21 -12.66
N VAL A 136 -0.26 -8.57 -11.49
CA VAL A 136 0.94 -8.28 -10.70
C VAL A 136 0.72 -8.75 -9.28
N ILE A 137 1.64 -9.56 -8.74
CA ILE A 137 1.68 -9.90 -7.30
C ILE A 137 3.01 -9.43 -6.74
N THR A 138 2.94 -8.51 -5.77
CA THR A 138 4.13 -7.93 -5.14
C THR A 138 4.89 -8.96 -4.30
N ASN A 139 4.21 -9.56 -3.35
CA ASN A 139 4.71 -10.62 -2.48
C ASN A 139 3.53 -11.35 -1.80
N ALA A 140 3.81 -12.51 -1.17
CA ALA A 140 2.83 -13.35 -0.49
C ALA A 140 3.20 -13.57 1.00
N ARG A 141 3.58 -12.50 1.70
CA ARG A 141 3.93 -12.55 3.12
C ARG A 141 2.70 -12.78 4.00
N PRO A 142 2.85 -13.29 5.24
CA PRO A 142 1.74 -13.44 6.17
C PRO A 142 1.01 -12.12 6.42
N ASP A 143 -0.26 -12.07 6.07
CA ASP A 143 -1.17 -10.93 6.31
C ASP A 143 -2.61 -11.42 6.25
N HIS A 144 -3.49 -10.89 7.09
CA HIS A 144 -4.91 -11.27 7.14
C HIS A 144 -5.13 -12.81 7.15
N LEU A 145 -4.39 -13.52 8.01
CA LEU A 145 -4.42 -14.97 8.09
C LEU A 145 -5.79 -15.52 8.50
N ASP A 146 -6.60 -14.73 9.17
CA ASP A 146 -8.00 -15.00 9.51
C ASP A 146 -8.92 -15.10 8.28
N VAL A 147 -8.53 -14.47 7.16
CA VAL A 147 -9.33 -14.38 5.92
C VAL A 147 -8.72 -15.16 4.77
N MET A 148 -7.41 -15.05 4.56
CA MET A 148 -6.71 -15.69 3.43
C MET A 148 -6.24 -17.12 3.76
N GLY A 149 -6.25 -17.51 5.02
CA GLY A 149 -5.83 -18.83 5.49
C GLY A 149 -4.65 -18.76 6.47
N PRO A 150 -4.49 -19.79 7.33
CA PRO A 150 -3.62 -19.75 8.51
C PRO A 150 -2.12 -19.75 8.16
N THR A 151 -1.76 -20.12 6.93
CA THR A 151 -0.36 -20.24 6.51
C THR A 151 -0.01 -19.30 5.36
N GLU A 152 1.28 -19.05 5.18
CA GLU A 152 1.80 -18.27 4.05
C GLU A 152 1.46 -18.92 2.69
N ASN A 153 1.45 -20.26 2.64
CA ASN A 153 1.01 -21.00 1.46
C ASN A 153 -0.46 -20.73 1.12
N ASP A 154 -1.32 -20.57 2.13
CA ASP A 154 -2.73 -20.25 1.90
C ASP A 154 -2.89 -18.81 1.42
N VAL A 155 -2.08 -17.89 1.93
CA VAL A 155 -2.01 -16.51 1.41
C VAL A 155 -1.63 -16.52 -0.07
N ALA A 156 -0.60 -17.27 -0.47
CA ALA A 156 -0.21 -17.38 -1.86
C ALA A 156 -1.33 -17.96 -2.74
N ARG A 157 -2.06 -18.98 -2.24
CA ARG A 157 -3.24 -19.55 -2.92
C ARG A 157 -4.37 -18.54 -3.09
N ALA A 158 -4.65 -17.75 -2.04
CA ALA A 158 -5.66 -16.71 -2.09
C ALA A 158 -5.31 -15.64 -3.14
N LEU A 159 -4.06 -15.16 -3.14
CA LEU A 159 -3.56 -14.17 -4.09
C LEU A 159 -3.57 -14.67 -5.54
N ALA A 160 -3.32 -15.98 -5.75
CA ALA A 160 -3.36 -16.58 -7.08
C ALA A 160 -4.72 -16.43 -7.78
N ALA A 161 -5.79 -16.13 -7.03
CA ALA A 161 -7.10 -15.83 -7.61
C ALA A 161 -7.07 -14.63 -8.58
N THR A 162 -6.09 -13.73 -8.46
CA THR A 162 -5.92 -12.56 -9.35
C THR A 162 -4.92 -12.77 -10.49
N VAL A 163 -4.34 -13.96 -10.65
CA VAL A 163 -3.57 -14.28 -11.85
C VAL A 163 -4.51 -14.28 -13.05
N PRO A 164 -4.26 -13.52 -14.13
CA PRO A 164 -5.15 -13.46 -15.28
C PRO A 164 -5.20 -14.79 -16.06
N THR A 165 -6.15 -14.93 -16.96
CA THR A 165 -6.20 -16.05 -17.90
C THR A 165 -5.77 -15.56 -19.27
N GLY A 166 -4.74 -16.16 -19.87
CA GLY A 166 -4.24 -15.84 -21.20
C GLY A 166 -3.60 -14.46 -21.31
N GLY A 167 -2.94 -13.99 -20.24
CA GLY A 167 -2.26 -12.70 -20.20
C GLY A 167 -0.79 -12.82 -19.78
N VAL A 168 -0.26 -11.79 -19.15
CA VAL A 168 1.06 -11.77 -18.53
C VAL A 168 0.93 -11.67 -17.03
N PHE A 169 1.78 -12.35 -16.31
CA PHE A 169 1.84 -12.28 -14.85
C PHE A 169 3.25 -11.92 -14.40
N LEU A 170 3.36 -10.87 -13.59
CA LEU A 170 4.62 -10.36 -13.07
C LEU A 170 4.65 -10.48 -11.54
N THR A 171 5.81 -10.82 -10.98
CA THR A 171 5.97 -10.90 -9.53
C THR A 171 7.41 -10.70 -9.07
N ALA A 172 7.56 -10.07 -7.90
CA ALA A 172 8.79 -10.04 -7.11
C ALA A 172 8.81 -11.14 -6.03
N GLU A 173 7.82 -12.04 -6.01
CA GLU A 173 7.73 -13.12 -5.04
C GLU A 173 8.71 -14.25 -5.41
N HIS A 174 9.60 -14.59 -4.48
CA HIS A 174 10.61 -15.63 -4.68
C HIS A 174 10.23 -16.96 -4.04
N THR A 175 9.67 -16.95 -2.85
CA THR A 175 9.39 -18.17 -2.06
C THR A 175 8.33 -19.04 -2.74
N HIS A 176 7.25 -18.42 -3.23
CA HIS A 176 6.12 -19.13 -3.86
C HIS A 176 6.19 -19.13 -5.39
N ARG A 177 7.35 -18.79 -5.98
CA ARG A 177 7.54 -18.74 -7.44
C ARG A 177 7.12 -20.03 -8.17
N PRO A 178 7.53 -21.24 -7.75
CA PRO A 178 7.12 -22.46 -8.42
C PRO A 178 5.60 -22.66 -8.46
N PHE A 179 4.91 -22.27 -7.37
CA PHE A 179 3.46 -22.31 -7.31
C PHE A 179 2.82 -21.34 -8.31
N PHE A 180 3.27 -20.09 -8.37
CA PHE A 180 2.75 -19.12 -9.35
C PHE A 180 3.07 -19.49 -10.79
N GLN A 181 4.22 -20.10 -11.07
CA GLN A 181 4.55 -20.65 -12.39
C GLN A 181 3.57 -21.73 -12.82
N GLN A 182 3.21 -22.65 -11.90
CA GLN A 182 2.21 -23.69 -12.17
C GLN A 182 0.83 -23.06 -12.44
N VAL A 183 0.38 -22.10 -11.63
CA VAL A 183 -0.88 -21.39 -11.85
C VAL A 183 -0.91 -20.68 -13.19
N CYS A 184 0.20 -20.07 -13.61
CA CYS A 184 0.31 -19.45 -14.93
C CYS A 184 0.20 -20.47 -16.07
N ALA A 185 0.87 -21.61 -15.95
CA ALA A 185 0.77 -22.70 -16.93
C ALA A 185 -0.68 -23.19 -17.07
N ASP A 186 -1.38 -23.42 -15.94
CA ASP A 186 -2.77 -23.86 -15.92
C ASP A 186 -3.74 -22.86 -16.56
N ARG A 187 -3.40 -21.56 -16.54
CA ARG A 187 -4.22 -20.47 -17.09
C ARG A 187 -3.79 -19.99 -18.48
N GLY A 188 -2.76 -20.59 -19.06
CA GLY A 188 -2.19 -20.14 -20.34
C GLY A 188 -1.61 -18.73 -20.25
N THR A 189 -1.04 -18.36 -19.11
CA THR A 189 -0.53 -17.02 -18.78
C THR A 189 1.00 -17.04 -18.82
N THR A 190 1.60 -16.01 -19.39
CA THR A 190 3.06 -15.87 -19.43
C THR A 190 3.58 -15.42 -18.08
N PHE A 191 4.49 -16.17 -17.46
CA PHE A 191 5.15 -15.82 -16.21
C PHE A 191 6.36 -14.92 -16.46
N ARG A 192 6.54 -13.86 -15.63
CA ARG A 192 7.70 -12.97 -15.59
C ARG A 192 8.11 -12.71 -14.14
N GLY A 193 9.37 -13.00 -13.79
CA GLY A 193 9.97 -12.56 -12.54
C GLY A 193 10.46 -11.11 -12.65
N ALA A 194 10.31 -10.32 -11.62
CA ALA A 194 10.71 -8.89 -11.62
C ALA A 194 12.21 -8.70 -11.86
N GLU A 195 13.04 -9.64 -11.47
CA GLU A 195 14.50 -9.61 -11.66
C GLU A 195 14.95 -9.76 -13.14
N ASN A 196 14.05 -10.16 -14.04
CA ASN A 196 14.36 -10.37 -15.46
C ASN A 196 14.21 -9.08 -16.28
N ILE A 197 14.55 -7.93 -15.71
CA ILE A 197 14.56 -6.64 -16.41
C ILE A 197 15.92 -6.35 -17.04
N SER A 198 15.90 -5.62 -18.15
CA SER A 198 17.11 -5.30 -18.93
C SER A 198 18.07 -4.38 -18.16
N ARG A 199 17.55 -3.51 -17.30
CA ARG A 199 18.33 -2.59 -16.46
C ARG A 199 17.73 -2.57 -15.03
N PRO A 200 18.32 -3.29 -14.08
CA PRO A 200 17.96 -3.17 -12.65
C PRO A 200 18.24 -1.74 -12.14
N PRO A 201 17.45 -1.24 -11.16
CA PRO A 201 17.70 0.07 -10.57
C PRO A 201 19.03 0.06 -9.80
N SER A 202 19.86 1.08 -10.03
CA SER A 202 21.08 1.30 -9.27
C SER A 202 20.78 1.88 -7.88
N THR A 203 21.80 1.95 -7.03
CA THR A 203 21.67 2.62 -5.71
C THR A 203 21.26 4.08 -5.88
N GLU A 204 21.85 4.77 -6.87
CA GLU A 204 21.52 6.18 -7.18
C GLU A 204 20.05 6.31 -7.65
N ASP A 205 19.57 5.36 -8.46
CA ASP A 205 18.17 5.35 -8.89
C ASP A 205 17.19 5.24 -7.71
N ILE A 206 17.55 4.40 -6.70
CA ILE A 206 16.76 4.21 -5.48
C ILE A 206 16.83 5.45 -4.59
N GLU A 207 18.01 6.05 -4.44
CA GLU A 207 18.23 7.25 -3.63
C GLU A 207 17.61 8.52 -4.23
N ALA A 208 17.31 8.53 -5.53
CA ALA A 208 16.64 9.63 -6.21
C ALA A 208 15.16 9.80 -5.84
N PHE A 209 14.55 8.80 -5.19
CA PHE A 209 13.19 8.95 -4.67
C PHE A 209 13.18 9.94 -3.49
N SER A 210 12.19 10.84 -3.48
CA SER A 210 11.98 11.80 -2.38
C SER A 210 11.50 11.14 -1.08
N TYR A 211 11.22 9.85 -1.11
CA TYR A 211 10.78 9.02 0.03
C TYR A 211 11.46 7.66 -0.06
N LEU A 212 11.39 6.87 1.03
CA LEU A 212 11.97 5.53 1.01
C LEU A 212 11.05 4.58 0.25
N GLU A 213 11.51 4.11 -0.90
CA GLU A 213 10.81 3.07 -1.66
C GLU A 213 11.61 1.76 -1.61
N HIS A 214 10.92 0.64 -1.62
CA HIS A 214 11.54 -0.69 -1.58
C HIS A 214 12.03 -1.08 -2.97
N GLN A 215 13.26 -1.59 -3.06
CA GLN A 215 13.86 -2.00 -4.34
C GLN A 215 12.96 -2.96 -5.13
N ASP A 216 12.40 -3.98 -4.47
CA ASP A 216 11.51 -4.95 -5.13
C ASP A 216 10.28 -4.28 -5.78
N ASN A 217 9.74 -3.20 -5.18
CA ASN A 217 8.62 -2.46 -5.74
C ASN A 217 9.03 -1.70 -7.00
N ILE A 218 10.24 -1.11 -7.00
CA ILE A 218 10.79 -0.39 -8.15
C ILE A 218 11.06 -1.39 -9.28
N GLU A 219 11.74 -2.49 -9.00
CA GLU A 219 12.02 -3.54 -9.98
C GLU A 219 10.76 -4.10 -10.61
N LEU A 220 9.75 -4.42 -9.79
CA LEU A 220 8.47 -4.94 -10.27
C LEU A 220 7.72 -3.91 -11.13
N ALA A 221 7.78 -2.64 -10.76
CA ALA A 221 7.17 -1.57 -11.54
C ALA A 221 7.89 -1.35 -12.87
N LEU A 222 9.23 -1.39 -12.88
CA LEU A 222 10.04 -1.34 -14.11
C LEU A 222 9.74 -2.52 -15.01
N SER A 223 9.69 -3.75 -14.45
CA SER A 223 9.32 -4.96 -15.19
C SER A 223 7.96 -4.82 -15.88
N GLY A 224 6.99 -4.20 -15.20
CA GLY A 224 5.67 -3.90 -15.77
C GLY A 224 5.70 -2.88 -16.91
N CYS A 225 6.57 -1.87 -16.83
CA CYS A 225 6.76 -0.88 -17.89
C CYS A 225 7.51 -1.49 -19.09
N GLU A 226 8.55 -2.27 -18.84
CA GLU A 226 9.36 -2.94 -19.88
C GLU A 226 8.55 -3.98 -20.66
N GLU A 227 7.71 -4.78 -19.98
CA GLU A 227 6.80 -5.74 -20.64
C GLU A 227 5.85 -5.04 -21.63
N LEU A 228 5.52 -3.78 -21.37
CA LEU A 228 4.73 -2.93 -22.26
C LEU A 228 5.57 -2.16 -23.29
N GLY A 229 6.85 -2.51 -23.46
CA GLY A 229 7.77 -1.90 -24.40
C GLY A 229 8.17 -0.46 -24.04
N ARG A 230 8.16 -0.12 -22.75
CA ARG A 230 8.58 1.22 -22.29
C ARG A 230 10.02 1.16 -21.79
N ASP A 231 10.77 2.20 -22.15
CA ASP A 231 12.16 2.36 -21.73
C ASP A 231 12.26 2.57 -20.21
N ASN A 232 13.18 1.85 -19.55
CA ASN A 232 13.34 1.86 -18.10
C ASN A 232 13.79 3.23 -17.56
N GLU A 233 14.61 3.97 -18.28
CA GLU A 233 15.06 5.29 -17.86
C GLU A 233 13.91 6.31 -17.88
N THR A 234 13.08 6.27 -18.91
CA THR A 234 11.86 7.08 -18.99
C THR A 234 10.88 6.69 -17.88
N ALA A 235 10.69 5.40 -17.64
CA ALA A 235 9.82 4.92 -16.57
C ALA A 235 10.31 5.40 -15.19
N LEU A 236 11.60 5.29 -14.90
CA LEU A 236 12.22 5.78 -13.65
C LEU A 236 12.00 7.28 -13.43
N ARG A 237 12.20 8.12 -14.46
CA ARG A 237 11.91 9.56 -14.36
C ARG A 237 10.47 9.82 -13.95
N GLY A 238 9.53 9.04 -14.47
CA GLY A 238 8.13 9.13 -14.06
C GLY A 238 7.91 8.67 -12.63
N MET A 239 8.58 7.61 -12.20
CA MET A 239 8.47 7.04 -10.86
C MET A 239 9.02 8.00 -9.79
N TRP A 240 10.14 8.69 -10.03
CA TRP A 240 10.69 9.70 -9.12
C TRP A 240 9.74 10.89 -8.88
N ARG A 241 8.90 11.22 -9.88
CA ARG A 241 7.87 12.27 -9.78
C ARG A 241 6.56 11.78 -9.19
N ALA A 242 6.43 10.49 -8.94
CA ALA A 242 5.23 9.93 -8.36
C ALA A 242 5.04 10.45 -6.93
N LYS A 243 3.84 10.94 -6.63
CA LYS A 243 3.51 11.27 -5.24
C LYS A 243 3.47 9.97 -4.43
N PRO A 244 4.11 9.92 -3.26
CA PRO A 244 4.00 8.76 -2.38
C PRO A 244 2.55 8.57 -1.92
N ASP A 245 2.20 7.35 -1.50
CA ASP A 245 0.97 7.14 -0.74
C ASP A 245 1.03 7.95 0.57
N PRO A 246 -0.06 8.54 1.06
CA PRO A 246 -0.07 9.15 2.40
C PRO A 246 0.41 8.23 3.53
N GLY A 247 0.38 6.92 3.30
CA GLY A 247 0.97 5.92 4.17
C GLY A 247 2.43 5.56 3.83
N ALA A 248 3.01 6.08 2.76
CA ALA A 248 4.42 5.83 2.44
C ALA A 248 5.33 6.44 3.51
N MET A 249 6.50 5.84 3.66
CA MET A 249 7.50 6.35 4.57
C MET A 249 8.04 7.68 4.06
N THR A 250 7.63 8.76 4.72
CA THR A 250 8.10 10.12 4.46
C THR A 250 8.91 10.62 5.64
N GLU A 251 9.88 11.49 5.36
CA GLU A 251 10.67 12.18 6.38
C GLU A 251 10.29 13.65 6.39
N ALA A 252 10.13 14.23 7.58
CA ALA A 252 9.89 15.64 7.80
C ALA A 252 10.85 16.16 8.86
N GLU A 253 11.61 17.19 8.55
CA GLU A 253 12.46 17.86 9.51
C GLU A 253 11.75 19.09 10.07
N VAL A 254 11.67 19.20 11.39
CA VAL A 254 11.04 20.32 12.09
C VAL A 254 12.03 20.89 13.10
N GLU A 255 12.30 22.19 12.98
CA GLU A 255 13.02 22.95 14.00
C GLU A 255 12.04 23.79 14.80
N PHE A 256 12.07 23.65 16.13
CA PHE A 256 11.18 24.38 17.02
C PHE A 256 11.87 24.67 18.36
N PHE A 257 11.95 25.94 18.74
CA PHE A 257 12.65 26.42 19.96
C PHE A 257 14.06 25.83 20.13
N GLY A 258 14.85 25.81 19.07
CA GLY A 258 16.24 25.32 19.09
C GLY A 258 16.36 23.80 19.20
N ARG A 259 15.30 23.05 19.06
CA ARG A 259 15.27 21.59 19.00
C ARG A 259 14.97 21.14 17.58
N LYS A 260 15.74 20.17 17.11
CA LYS A 260 15.59 19.57 15.79
C LYS A 260 14.97 18.19 15.90
N ILE A 261 13.83 17.96 15.24
CA ILE A 261 13.18 16.66 15.14
C ILE A 261 13.19 16.21 13.67
N VAL A 262 13.75 15.04 13.42
CA VAL A 262 13.55 14.30 12.17
C VAL A 262 12.44 13.30 12.42
N PHE A 263 11.27 13.54 11.85
CA PHE A 263 10.14 12.64 11.96
C PHE A 263 10.10 11.71 10.74
N VAL A 264 10.08 10.41 10.99
CA VAL A 264 9.95 9.37 9.96
C VAL A 264 8.58 8.72 10.09
N ASN A 265 7.76 8.85 9.06
CA ASN A 265 6.45 8.20 8.99
C ASN A 265 6.59 6.75 8.57
N GLY A 266 6.77 5.83 9.50
CA GLY A 266 6.83 4.38 9.28
C GLY A 266 5.54 3.64 9.61
N PHE A 267 4.44 4.34 9.89
CA PHE A 267 3.15 3.74 10.31
C PHE A 267 2.52 2.76 9.30
N ALA A 268 2.91 2.81 8.04
CA ALA A 268 2.39 1.90 7.03
C ALA A 268 3.07 0.52 7.06
N ALA A 269 4.27 0.41 7.62
CA ALA A 269 4.93 -0.87 7.85
C ALA A 269 4.28 -1.55 9.06
N ASN A 270 3.42 -2.51 8.80
CA ASN A 270 2.57 -3.12 9.82
C ASN A 270 3.03 -4.52 10.25
N ASP A 271 4.07 -5.07 9.62
CA ASP A 271 4.66 -6.35 9.98
C ASP A 271 6.04 -6.15 10.62
N PRO A 272 6.48 -7.05 11.51
CA PRO A 272 7.73 -6.89 12.24
C PRO A 272 8.98 -6.77 11.34
N ILE A 273 9.02 -7.49 10.23
CA ILE A 273 10.20 -7.54 9.35
C ILE A 273 10.37 -6.20 8.63
N SER A 274 9.30 -5.71 7.98
CA SER A 274 9.32 -4.42 7.30
C SER A 274 9.56 -3.27 8.27
N THR A 275 8.90 -3.31 9.44
CA THR A 275 9.02 -2.28 10.48
C THR A 275 10.45 -2.20 11.02
N ARG A 276 11.06 -3.36 11.31
CA ARG A 276 12.46 -3.43 11.74
C ARG A 276 13.41 -2.87 10.68
N TYR A 277 13.23 -3.29 9.43
CA TYR A 277 14.07 -2.83 8.31
C TYR A 277 14.08 -1.30 8.23
N ILE A 278 12.91 -0.69 8.25
CA ILE A 278 12.77 0.77 8.16
C ILE A 278 13.38 1.45 9.40
N TRP A 279 13.14 0.91 10.59
CA TRP A 279 13.73 1.42 11.85
C TRP A 279 15.26 1.45 11.78
N GLU A 280 15.88 0.33 11.45
CA GLU A 280 17.33 0.20 11.38
C GLU A 280 17.95 1.10 10.27
N GLN A 281 17.24 1.26 9.12
CA GLN A 281 17.69 2.17 8.07
C GLN A 281 17.62 3.64 8.51
N SER A 282 16.55 4.04 9.19
CA SER A 282 16.42 5.40 9.74
C SER A 282 17.50 5.70 10.77
N LEU A 283 17.84 4.74 11.64
CA LEU A 283 18.92 4.86 12.60
C LEU A 283 20.29 5.01 11.92
N ARG A 284 20.51 4.32 10.81
CA ARG A 284 21.77 4.44 10.03
C ARG A 284 21.89 5.79 9.33
N ARG A 285 20.76 6.32 8.82
CA ARG A 285 20.73 7.61 8.10
C ARG A 285 20.92 8.79 9.05
N HIS A 286 20.36 8.72 10.26
CA HIS A 286 20.36 9.80 11.26
C HIS A 286 21.19 9.44 12.50
N ARG A 287 22.48 9.08 12.30
CA ARG A 287 23.37 8.66 13.39
C ARG A 287 23.76 9.79 14.35
N GLU A 288 23.68 11.04 13.88
CA GLU A 288 24.08 12.25 14.58
C GLU A 288 23.08 12.74 15.61
N VAL A 289 21.84 12.23 15.60
CA VAL A 289 20.83 12.65 16.58
C VAL A 289 21.16 12.17 17.99
N LYS A 290 20.81 12.98 18.98
CA LYS A 290 21.06 12.66 20.39
C LYS A 290 20.05 11.71 20.99
N ARG A 291 18.79 11.78 20.53
CA ARG A 291 17.69 10.96 21.04
C ARG A 291 17.01 10.18 19.92
N ARG A 292 16.56 8.98 20.24
CA ARG A 292 15.83 8.08 19.35
C ARG A 292 14.51 7.75 20.01
N ILE A 293 13.42 8.12 19.39
CA ILE A 293 12.07 7.97 19.93
C ILE A 293 11.25 7.10 18.97
N ALA A 294 10.82 5.94 19.46
CA ALA A 294 9.91 5.05 18.73
C ALA A 294 8.46 5.34 19.15
N VAL A 295 7.59 5.69 18.22
CA VAL A 295 6.18 6.02 18.47
C VAL A 295 5.30 4.91 17.93
N PHE A 296 4.79 4.03 18.78
CA PHE A 296 3.88 2.95 18.37
C PHE A 296 2.42 3.37 18.50
N ASN A 297 1.71 3.44 17.38
CA ASN A 297 0.26 3.63 17.37
C ASN A 297 -0.44 2.28 17.45
N CYS A 298 -0.99 1.97 18.62
CA CYS A 298 -1.60 0.69 18.98
C CYS A 298 -3.12 0.75 18.85
N ARG A 299 -3.74 -0.32 18.35
CA ARG A 299 -5.20 -0.42 18.20
C ARG A 299 -5.71 -1.67 18.89
N SER A 300 -6.76 -1.54 19.70
CA SER A 300 -7.38 -2.66 20.41
C SER A 300 -8.08 -3.66 19.47
N ASP A 301 -8.61 -3.18 18.33
CA ASP A 301 -9.20 -4.03 17.28
C ASP A 301 -8.16 -4.74 16.38
N ARG A 302 -6.87 -4.54 16.65
CA ARG A 302 -5.72 -5.16 16.01
C ARG A 302 -4.69 -5.59 17.06
N ALA A 303 -5.18 -6.25 18.10
CA ALA A 303 -4.38 -6.68 19.26
C ALA A 303 -3.21 -7.58 18.85
N ASP A 304 -3.47 -8.55 17.96
CA ASP A 304 -2.51 -9.48 17.40
C ASP A 304 -1.29 -8.78 16.78
N ARG A 305 -1.52 -7.72 16.03
CA ARG A 305 -0.46 -6.92 15.42
C ARG A 305 0.38 -6.17 16.47
N SER A 306 -0.28 -5.60 17.46
CA SER A 306 0.42 -4.92 18.57
C SER A 306 1.28 -5.90 19.37
N GLU A 307 0.80 -7.12 19.61
CA GLU A 307 1.56 -8.17 20.28
C GLU A 307 2.78 -8.63 19.45
N GLN A 308 2.60 -8.87 18.15
CA GLN A 308 3.69 -9.29 17.25
C GLN A 308 4.79 -8.23 17.18
N LEU A 309 4.44 -6.94 17.03
CA LEU A 309 5.40 -5.84 17.00
C LEU A 309 6.13 -5.70 18.33
N ALA A 310 5.40 -5.76 19.45
CA ALA A 310 5.96 -5.64 20.79
C ALA A 310 6.98 -6.77 21.08
N HIS A 311 6.61 -8.00 20.77
CA HIS A 311 7.49 -9.17 20.91
C HIS A 311 8.77 -9.03 20.09
N SER A 312 8.62 -8.61 18.83
CA SER A 312 9.75 -8.49 17.90
C SER A 312 10.65 -7.30 18.23
N TYR A 313 10.09 -6.20 18.74
CA TYR A 313 10.82 -4.97 19.07
C TYR A 313 11.90 -5.19 20.13
N ALA A 314 11.72 -6.13 21.05
CA ALA A 314 12.73 -6.47 22.05
C ALA A 314 14.10 -6.90 21.43
N GLY A 315 14.07 -7.47 20.23
CA GLY A 315 15.27 -7.89 19.48
C GLY A 315 15.82 -6.85 18.50
N TRP A 316 15.30 -5.60 18.50
CA TRP A 316 15.78 -4.53 17.61
C TRP A 316 16.76 -3.61 18.36
N THR A 317 17.40 -2.68 17.62
CA THR A 317 18.10 -1.56 18.27
C THR A 317 17.09 -0.74 19.06
N GLN A 318 17.28 -0.65 20.38
CA GLN A 318 16.34 0.01 21.27
C GLN A 318 16.34 1.54 21.08
N ALA A 319 15.16 2.16 21.13
CA ALA A 319 15.01 3.59 21.28
C ALA A 319 15.33 4.04 22.72
N ASP A 320 15.63 5.31 22.91
CA ASP A 320 15.76 5.90 24.23
C ASP A 320 14.40 6.00 24.92
N GLU A 321 13.35 6.35 24.13
CA GLU A 321 11.97 6.41 24.59
C GLU A 321 11.04 5.66 23.60
N VAL A 322 10.04 4.97 24.16
CA VAL A 322 9.01 4.24 23.43
C VAL A 322 7.64 4.86 23.76
N VAL A 323 7.17 5.71 22.89
CA VAL A 323 5.90 6.42 23.04
C VAL A 323 4.76 5.55 22.50
N LEU A 324 3.73 5.34 23.31
CA LEU A 324 2.56 4.54 22.94
C LEU A 324 1.35 5.44 22.72
N LEU A 325 0.73 5.30 21.55
CA LEU A 325 -0.50 6.00 21.15
C LEU A 325 -1.65 5.03 20.94
N GLY A 326 -2.87 5.55 20.93
CA GLY A 326 -4.08 4.81 20.54
C GLY A 326 -4.68 3.96 21.66
N THR A 327 -5.58 3.03 21.29
CA THR A 327 -6.45 2.31 22.24
C THR A 327 -5.86 1.00 22.76
N GLY A 328 -4.80 0.49 22.15
CA GLY A 328 -4.17 -0.81 22.46
C GLY A 328 -2.84 -0.72 23.21
N GLN A 329 -2.52 0.41 23.84
CA GLN A 329 -1.22 0.69 24.48
C GLN A 329 -0.80 -0.38 25.50
N TYR A 330 -1.71 -0.80 26.38
CA TYR A 330 -1.43 -1.80 27.41
C TYR A 330 -1.13 -3.19 26.85
N ILE A 331 -1.70 -3.53 25.70
CA ILE A 331 -1.41 -4.79 25.01
C ILE A 331 0.05 -4.82 24.56
N PHE A 332 0.48 -3.75 23.90
CA PHE A 332 1.86 -3.57 23.47
C PHE A 332 2.83 -3.54 24.66
N ALA A 333 2.54 -2.70 25.67
CA ALA A 333 3.42 -2.52 26.82
C ALA A 333 3.65 -3.84 27.57
N ARG A 334 2.59 -4.59 27.85
CA ARG A 334 2.64 -5.88 28.53
C ARG A 334 3.55 -6.87 27.79
N GLU A 335 3.35 -7.02 26.47
CA GLU A 335 4.12 -7.97 25.68
C GLU A 335 5.58 -7.50 25.48
N ALA A 336 5.82 -6.21 25.27
CA ALA A 336 7.16 -5.65 25.14
C ALA A 336 8.00 -5.84 26.42
N VAL A 337 7.44 -5.56 27.58
CA VAL A 337 8.11 -5.77 28.90
C VAL A 337 8.37 -7.25 29.13
N LYS A 338 7.38 -8.12 28.86
CA LYS A 338 7.56 -9.58 28.95
C LYS A 338 8.68 -10.08 28.04
N SER A 339 8.88 -9.44 26.89
CA SER A 339 9.93 -9.78 25.92
C SER A 339 11.28 -9.10 26.22
N GLY A 340 11.38 -8.30 27.30
CA GLY A 340 12.65 -7.75 27.78
C GLY A 340 12.84 -6.23 27.58
N LEU A 341 11.80 -5.49 27.17
CA LEU A 341 11.88 -4.02 27.13
C LEU A 341 11.89 -3.45 28.56
N ASP A 342 12.81 -2.53 28.81
CA ASP A 342 12.84 -1.76 30.06
C ASP A 342 11.58 -0.90 30.19
N PRO A 343 10.73 -1.12 31.20
CA PRO A 343 9.48 -0.37 31.39
C PRO A 343 9.69 1.13 31.61
N THR A 344 10.87 1.56 32.06
CA THR A 344 11.18 2.99 32.28
C THR A 344 11.27 3.78 30.98
N ARG A 345 11.41 3.11 29.84
CA ARG A 345 11.41 3.73 28.50
C ARG A 345 10.01 3.95 27.94
N LEU A 346 8.98 3.41 28.58
CA LEU A 346 7.60 3.49 28.09
C LEU A 346 6.96 4.82 28.48
N VAL A 347 6.46 5.54 27.50
CA VAL A 347 5.70 6.78 27.65
C VAL A 347 4.29 6.57 27.11
N PHE A 348 3.30 6.55 28.00
CA PHE A 348 1.89 6.42 27.63
C PHE A 348 1.30 7.78 27.30
N VAL A 349 0.64 7.89 26.15
CA VAL A 349 0.03 9.14 25.69
C VAL A 349 -1.45 8.92 25.38
N ASP A 350 -2.31 9.42 26.27
CA ASP A 350 -3.77 9.35 26.10
C ASP A 350 -4.33 10.49 25.25
N ARG A 351 -3.46 11.40 24.79
CA ARG A 351 -3.82 12.50 23.91
C ARG A 351 -4.02 11.99 22.49
N THR A 352 -5.05 12.48 21.81
CA THR A 352 -5.36 12.14 20.42
C THR A 352 -5.09 13.30 19.45
N HIS A 353 -5.04 14.53 19.97
CA HIS A 353 -4.77 15.72 19.15
C HIS A 353 -3.27 15.78 18.77
N PRO A 354 -2.92 15.94 17.49
CA PRO A 354 -1.54 15.84 17.04
C PRO A 354 -0.63 16.92 17.60
N ALA A 355 -1.15 18.12 17.93
CA ALA A 355 -0.35 19.18 18.57
C ALA A 355 0.10 18.78 19.99
N ASP A 356 -0.78 18.15 20.79
CA ASP A 356 -0.44 17.71 22.14
C ASP A 356 0.63 16.61 22.11
N ILE A 357 0.50 15.68 21.13
CA ILE A 357 1.49 14.61 20.91
C ILE A 357 2.83 15.21 20.50
N PHE A 358 2.81 16.21 19.60
CA PHE A 358 4.01 16.91 19.15
C PHE A 358 4.74 17.60 20.32
N GLU A 359 4.01 18.25 21.24
CA GLU A 359 4.60 18.89 22.42
C GLU A 359 5.29 17.88 23.35
N ILE A 360 4.70 16.70 23.53
CA ILE A 360 5.32 15.61 24.29
C ILE A 360 6.61 15.17 23.60
N LEU A 361 6.57 14.89 22.30
CA LEU A 361 7.74 14.48 21.52
C LEU A 361 8.85 15.55 21.54
N LEU A 362 8.48 16.82 21.46
CA LEU A 362 9.41 17.94 21.57
C LEU A 362 10.06 17.99 22.97
N GLY A 363 9.29 17.68 24.02
CA GLY A 363 9.82 17.57 25.38
C GLY A 363 10.88 16.48 25.53
N LEU A 364 10.69 15.34 24.86
CA LEU A 364 11.61 14.18 24.89
C LEU A 364 12.83 14.37 23.97
N ALA A 365 12.77 15.26 22.99
CA ALA A 365 13.78 15.39 21.93
C ALA A 365 15.13 16.01 22.38
N GLU A 366 15.21 16.60 23.59
CA GLU A 366 16.37 17.39 24.03
C GLU A 366 16.78 18.46 23.01
N THR A 367 17.92 18.31 22.35
CA THR A 367 18.41 19.22 21.29
C THR A 367 18.17 18.67 19.88
N SER A 368 18.24 17.33 19.70
CA SER A 368 17.94 16.69 18.41
C SER A 368 17.43 15.27 18.62
N ALA A 369 16.40 14.89 17.86
CA ALA A 369 15.82 13.56 17.93
C ALA A 369 15.43 13.01 16.56
N LEU A 370 15.59 11.70 16.38
CA LEU A 370 14.87 10.90 15.41
C LEU A 370 13.59 10.40 16.07
N VAL A 371 12.45 10.77 15.53
CA VAL A 371 11.14 10.31 15.96
C VAL A 371 10.55 9.45 14.85
N MET A 372 10.29 8.19 15.09
CA MET A 372 9.72 7.32 14.08
C MET A 372 8.36 6.78 14.48
N GLY A 373 7.36 7.05 13.65
CA GLY A 373 6.02 6.48 13.76
C GLY A 373 5.98 5.04 13.28
N LEU A 374 5.46 4.14 14.12
CA LEU A 374 5.44 2.69 13.92
C LEU A 374 4.04 2.13 14.22
N GLY A 375 3.72 0.96 13.70
CA GLY A 375 2.45 0.28 13.95
C GLY A 375 1.35 0.72 12.99
N ASN A 376 0.18 1.10 13.51
CA ASN A 376 -0.98 1.43 12.67
C ASN A 376 -1.00 2.91 12.29
N ILE A 377 -1.25 3.20 11.01
CA ILE A 377 -1.38 4.60 10.57
C ILE A 377 -2.74 5.23 10.96
N ALA A 378 -3.82 4.43 11.04
CA ALA A 378 -5.17 4.97 11.28
C ALA A 378 -5.31 5.66 12.64
N GLY A 379 -6.14 6.70 12.69
CA GLY A 379 -6.37 7.49 13.90
C GLY A 379 -5.20 8.43 14.21
N PRO A 380 -4.68 8.44 15.46
CA PRO A 380 -3.61 9.36 15.86
C PRO A 380 -2.35 9.32 14.98
N GLY A 381 -2.02 8.16 14.39
CA GLY A 381 -0.86 8.01 13.52
C GLY A 381 -0.94 8.86 12.26
N LEU A 382 -2.08 8.84 11.57
CA LEU A 382 -2.29 9.66 10.37
C LEU A 382 -2.27 11.16 10.70
N ALA A 383 -2.98 11.54 11.75
CA ALA A 383 -3.03 12.94 12.17
C ALA A 383 -1.65 13.48 12.55
N LEU A 384 -0.83 12.66 13.21
CA LEU A 384 0.54 13.01 13.57
C LEU A 384 1.45 13.13 12.34
N ALA A 385 1.35 12.19 11.39
CA ALA A 385 2.11 12.24 10.15
C ALA A 385 1.78 13.48 9.32
N GLU A 386 0.49 13.82 9.16
CA GLU A 386 0.06 15.05 8.49
C GLU A 386 0.52 16.32 9.24
N TYR A 387 0.51 16.28 10.57
CA TYR A 387 0.95 17.41 11.39
C TYR A 387 2.44 17.73 11.19
N PHE A 388 3.30 16.69 11.15
CA PHE A 388 4.71 16.85 10.86
C PHE A 388 4.96 17.26 9.40
N ALA A 389 4.26 16.68 8.44
CA ALA A 389 4.38 17.05 7.03
C ALA A 389 4.01 18.52 6.76
N ASN A 390 2.98 19.04 7.46
CA ASN A 390 2.56 20.44 7.32
C ASN A 390 3.50 21.44 8.00
N ARG A 391 4.36 21.02 8.92
CA ARG A 391 5.35 21.85 9.63
C ARG A 391 6.77 21.61 9.19
N GLY A 392 7.05 20.46 8.62
CA GLY A 392 8.36 20.10 8.14
C GLY A 392 8.76 20.95 6.93
N ILE A 393 10.03 21.33 6.87
CA ILE A 393 10.65 21.73 5.62
C ILE A 393 10.76 20.42 4.83
N GLU A 394 9.94 20.23 3.79
CA GLU A 394 10.19 19.19 2.82
C GLU A 394 11.59 19.47 2.25
N HIS A 395 12.57 18.66 2.63
CA HIS A 395 13.84 18.65 1.93
C HIS A 395 13.56 18.06 0.54
N ALA A 396 13.07 18.94 -0.35
CA ALA A 396 13.22 18.71 -1.78
C ALA A 396 14.74 18.69 -2.00
N ARG A 397 15.30 17.51 -2.15
CA ARG A 397 16.69 17.35 -2.58
C ARG A 397 16.81 17.99 -3.96
N ASN A 398 17.56 19.13 -4.01
CA ASN A 398 18.08 19.71 -5.24
C ASN A 398 18.99 18.71 -5.96
#